data_a0554bf6bc45aa0445b8177d6ca46970
#
_entry.id   a0554bf6bc45aa0445b8177d6ca46970
#
_cell.length_a   1.000
_cell.length_b   1.000
_cell.length_c   1.000
_cell.angle_alpha   90.00
_cell.angle_beta   90.00
_cell.angle_gamma   90.00
#
_symmetry.space_group_name_H-M   'P 1'
#
loop_
_entity.id
_entity.type
_entity.pdbx_description
1 polymer ?
#
loop_
_entity_poly.entity_id
_entity_poly.type
_entity_poly.pdbx_seq_one_letter_code
_entity_poly.pdbx_strand_id
1 'polypeptide(L)'
;MHQTRSIVISGWLLLASLGSVSSAQTPAPGPISLILRIDDIGMSHSVNLAMQQLVATGMPVSVSVMFACPWYQEAVEILKQHPNASVGIHLVLNSEWQHYRWGPVAGAAAVPSLVDENGFFFPAADALRQHNPALGEVEKELRAQIERALRSGVKIDYVDYHMGTAVRWPDFQEVTERLAREYGLGMSHYFGETEDSPQYAAPPAHKMDSLKVMIDRLQPGLNLVITHVGIDDAELGALLDMNTSDPLPDMSKHRQGELTALTSARFAAALKARNVVLVTYRDVIAKAGLKSMRRPVG
;
A
#
# COMPACT_ATOMS: atom_id res chain seq x y z
N MET A 1 -70.48 2.34 -79.26
CA MET A 1 -70.53 2.39 -77.82
C MET A 1 -69.34 1.61 -77.28
N HIS A 2 -68.22 2.25 -76.99
CA HIS A 2 -67.08 1.65 -76.36
C HIS A 2 -66.64 2.57 -75.16
N GLN A 3 -66.80 2.06 -73.94
CA GLN A 3 -66.34 2.73 -72.69
C GLN A 3 -64.90 2.38 -72.44
N THR A 4 -64.07 3.37 -72.45
CA THR A 4 -62.65 3.27 -72.02
C THR A 4 -62.57 3.49 -70.47
N ARG A 5 -62.11 2.46 -69.72
CA ARG A 5 -61.83 2.56 -68.29
C ARG A 5 -60.39 3.04 -68.09
N SER A 6 -60.23 4.18 -67.46
CA SER A 6 -58.93 4.69 -67.02
C SER A 6 -58.53 3.99 -65.70
N ILE A 7 -57.31 3.43 -65.67
CA ILE A 7 -56.68 2.86 -64.45
C ILE A 7 -55.81 3.94 -63.86
N VAL A 8 -56.09 4.34 -62.60
CA VAL A 8 -55.26 5.23 -61.82
C VAL A 8 -54.31 4.33 -60.97
N ILE A 9 -53.01 4.44 -61.23
CA ILE A 9 -51.96 3.80 -60.45
C ILE A 9 -51.51 4.77 -59.38
N SER A 10 -51.87 4.49 -58.15
CA SER A 10 -51.37 5.24 -56.92
C SER A 10 -50.01 4.71 -56.59
N GLY A 11 -48.98 5.47 -56.79
CA GLY A 11 -47.63 5.15 -56.38
C GLY A 11 -47.46 5.52 -54.90
N TRP A 12 -47.07 4.53 -54.05
CA TRP A 12 -46.68 4.74 -52.68
C TRP A 12 -45.17 5.01 -52.64
N LEU A 13 -44.75 6.21 -52.23
CA LEU A 13 -43.38 6.54 -51.93
C LEU A 13 -43.08 6.00 -50.50
N LEU A 14 -42.25 4.97 -50.41
CA LEU A 14 -41.63 4.55 -49.14
C LEU A 14 -40.47 5.53 -48.83
N LEU A 15 -40.66 6.39 -47.84
CA LEU A 15 -39.55 7.10 -47.18
C LEU A 15 -38.79 6.14 -46.30
N ALA A 16 -37.61 5.72 -46.72
CA ALA A 16 -36.68 5.03 -45.86
C ALA A 16 -36.01 6.04 -44.91
N SER A 17 -36.38 6.05 -43.64
CA SER A 17 -35.69 6.79 -42.62
C SER A 17 -34.34 6.13 -42.31
N LEU A 18 -33.26 6.72 -42.75
CA LEU A 18 -31.89 6.37 -42.32
C LEU A 18 -31.75 6.78 -40.86
N GLY A 19 -31.98 5.82 -39.96
CA GLY A 19 -31.66 5.95 -38.54
C GLY A 19 -30.15 6.08 -38.39
N SER A 20 -29.67 7.25 -37.95
CA SER A 20 -28.28 7.47 -37.57
C SER A 20 -27.96 6.56 -36.37
N VAL A 21 -27.18 5.50 -36.60
CA VAL A 21 -26.61 4.69 -35.55
C VAL A 21 -25.56 5.55 -34.79
N SER A 22 -25.96 6.14 -33.68
CA SER A 22 -25.02 6.80 -32.79
C SER A 22 -24.07 5.74 -32.25
N SER A 23 -22.83 5.73 -32.73
CA SER A 23 -21.78 4.91 -32.18
C SER A 23 -21.55 5.41 -30.75
N ALA A 24 -21.98 4.63 -29.76
CA ALA A 24 -21.60 4.86 -28.35
C ALA A 24 -20.08 4.85 -28.28
N GLN A 25 -19.48 6.03 -28.14
CA GLN A 25 -18.05 6.15 -27.87
C GLN A 25 -17.76 5.43 -26.56
N THR A 26 -16.92 4.40 -26.61
CA THR A 26 -16.35 3.78 -25.41
C THR A 26 -15.71 4.90 -24.59
N PRO A 27 -16.06 5.08 -23.31
CA PRO A 27 -15.44 6.11 -22.49
C PRO A 27 -13.92 5.98 -22.57
N ALA A 28 -13.21 7.10 -22.76
CA ALA A 28 -11.76 7.09 -22.72
C ALA A 28 -11.28 6.44 -21.41
N PRO A 29 -10.27 5.57 -21.45
CA PRO A 29 -9.75 4.95 -20.25
C PRO A 29 -9.38 6.04 -19.25
N GLY A 30 -9.77 5.85 -17.97
CA GLY A 30 -9.47 6.79 -16.89
C GLY A 30 -7.97 6.99 -16.71
N PRO A 31 -7.55 7.95 -15.87
CA PRO A 31 -6.13 8.21 -15.62
C PRO A 31 -5.47 6.98 -14.95
N ILE A 32 -4.17 6.80 -15.21
CA ILE A 32 -3.33 5.85 -14.46
C ILE A 32 -2.90 6.55 -13.18
N SER A 33 -3.45 6.14 -12.05
CA SER A 33 -3.06 6.63 -10.72
C SER A 33 -2.20 5.59 -10.03
N LEU A 34 -1.12 6.02 -9.38
CA LEU A 34 -0.21 5.14 -8.66
C LEU A 34 0.00 5.64 -7.23
N ILE A 35 -0.27 4.78 -6.25
CA ILE A 35 0.16 4.96 -4.88
C ILE A 35 1.56 4.37 -4.75
N LEU A 36 2.53 5.19 -4.38
CA LEU A 36 3.84 4.76 -3.93
C LEU A 36 3.80 4.64 -2.40
N ARG A 37 3.76 3.40 -1.88
CA ARG A 37 3.76 3.13 -0.44
C ARG A 37 5.14 2.66 0.00
N ILE A 38 5.60 3.23 1.11
CA ILE A 38 6.92 2.96 1.67
C ILE A 38 6.72 2.37 3.05
N ASP A 39 7.07 1.10 3.20
CA ASP A 39 6.85 0.32 4.41
C ASP A 39 8.05 0.34 5.37
N ASP A 40 7.86 -0.17 6.58
CA ASP A 40 8.84 -0.37 7.65
C ASP A 40 9.47 0.92 8.22
N ILE A 41 8.89 2.08 8.00
CA ILE A 41 9.43 3.33 8.52
C ILE A 41 9.32 3.36 10.06
N GLY A 42 10.36 3.83 10.72
CA GLY A 42 10.48 3.75 12.18
C GLY A 42 11.09 2.44 12.68
N MET A 43 11.41 1.50 11.78
CA MET A 43 12.08 0.26 12.16
C MET A 43 13.52 0.55 12.66
N SER A 44 14.31 1.31 11.92
CA SER A 44 15.69 1.65 12.25
C SER A 44 16.06 3.08 11.82
N HIS A 45 17.20 3.58 12.33
CA HIS A 45 17.73 4.88 11.91
C HIS A 45 18.05 4.92 10.43
N SER A 46 18.70 3.87 9.89
CA SER A 46 19.06 3.76 8.48
C SER A 46 17.84 3.80 7.54
N VAL A 47 16.72 3.21 7.97
CA VAL A 47 15.44 3.25 7.23
C VAL A 47 14.83 4.65 7.27
N ASN A 48 14.87 5.32 8.43
CA ASN A 48 14.36 6.68 8.58
C ASN A 48 15.14 7.69 7.74
N LEU A 49 16.48 7.58 7.69
CA LEU A 49 17.32 8.43 6.83
C LEU A 49 17.00 8.23 5.34
N ALA A 50 16.75 7.00 4.92
CA ALA A 50 16.34 6.72 3.54
C ALA A 50 14.97 7.35 3.22
N MET A 51 14.01 7.21 4.13
CA MET A 51 12.70 7.85 4.00
C MET A 51 12.85 9.38 3.93
N GLN A 52 13.71 9.98 4.78
CA GLN A 52 13.97 11.42 4.75
C GLN A 52 14.46 11.89 3.39
N GLN A 53 15.41 11.16 2.77
CA GLN A 53 15.89 11.48 1.43
C GLN A 53 14.76 11.43 0.39
N LEU A 54 13.89 10.44 0.49
CA LEU A 54 12.79 10.26 -0.46
C LEU A 54 11.72 11.34 -0.33
N VAL A 55 11.26 11.65 0.89
CA VAL A 55 10.24 12.69 1.10
C VAL A 55 10.76 14.10 0.78
N ALA A 56 12.07 14.33 0.90
CA ALA A 56 12.72 15.57 0.52
C ALA A 56 12.68 15.85 -1.00
N THR A 57 12.44 14.83 -1.83
CA THR A 57 12.21 15.03 -3.28
C THR A 57 10.90 15.76 -3.59
N GLY A 58 9.98 15.86 -2.63
CA GLY A 58 8.65 16.43 -2.82
C GLY A 58 7.67 15.52 -3.57
N MET A 59 8.06 14.31 -3.90
CA MET A 59 7.22 13.33 -4.58
C MET A 59 6.06 12.89 -3.65
N PRO A 60 4.80 12.82 -4.16
CA PRO A 60 3.69 12.26 -3.39
C PRO A 60 3.95 10.82 -3.00
N VAL A 61 3.96 10.54 -1.69
CA VAL A 61 4.22 9.20 -1.14
C VAL A 61 3.29 8.91 0.03
N SER A 62 2.99 7.63 0.24
CA SER A 62 2.32 7.12 1.43
C SER A 62 3.34 6.37 2.28
N VAL A 63 3.51 6.76 3.53
CA VAL A 63 4.57 6.28 4.44
C VAL A 63 3.94 5.48 5.56
N SER A 64 4.29 4.21 5.67
CA SER A 64 3.74 3.28 6.66
C SER A 64 4.73 3.12 7.83
N VAL A 65 4.34 3.64 9.01
CA VAL A 65 5.21 3.75 10.18
C VAL A 65 4.94 2.63 11.17
N MET A 66 5.98 1.91 11.58
CA MET A 66 5.97 0.86 12.60
C MET A 66 6.00 1.49 14.00
N PHE A 67 4.86 1.82 14.58
CA PHE A 67 4.78 2.42 15.92
C PHE A 67 5.14 1.45 17.06
N ALA A 68 5.33 0.17 16.77
CA ALA A 68 5.88 -0.80 17.72
C ALA A 68 7.41 -0.69 17.86
N CYS A 69 8.12 -0.17 16.86
CA CYS A 69 9.57 -0.05 16.82
C CYS A 69 10.03 1.26 17.48
N PRO A 70 11.15 1.27 18.25
CA PRO A 70 11.59 2.48 18.98
C PRO A 70 11.89 3.70 18.11
N TRP A 71 12.39 3.51 16.90
CA TRP A 71 12.76 4.59 15.99
C TRP A 71 11.58 5.34 15.35
N TYR A 72 10.32 4.96 15.66
CA TYR A 72 9.16 5.70 15.19
C TYR A 72 9.18 7.19 15.58
N GLN A 73 9.81 7.54 16.72
CA GLN A 73 9.86 8.94 17.17
C GLN A 73 10.63 9.82 16.19
N GLU A 74 11.77 9.36 15.69
CA GLU A 74 12.55 10.06 14.66
C GLU A 74 11.75 10.15 13.35
N ALA A 75 11.11 9.05 12.93
CA ALA A 75 10.25 9.06 11.75
C ALA A 75 9.15 10.13 11.85
N VAL A 76 8.51 10.25 13.01
CA VAL A 76 7.48 11.26 13.29
C VAL A 76 8.05 12.68 13.16
N GLU A 77 9.25 12.96 13.73
CA GLU A 77 9.87 14.28 13.63
C GLU A 77 10.21 14.66 12.18
N ILE A 78 10.68 13.71 11.38
CA ILE A 78 10.93 13.91 9.95
C ILE A 78 9.58 14.20 9.24
N LEU A 79 8.55 13.37 9.47
CA LEU A 79 7.27 13.49 8.78
C LEU A 79 6.49 14.75 9.13
N LYS A 80 6.65 15.31 10.34
CA LYS A 80 6.11 16.63 10.69
C LYS A 80 6.64 17.76 9.80
N GLN A 81 7.86 17.60 9.28
CA GLN A 81 8.47 18.57 8.37
C GLN A 81 8.06 18.35 6.90
N HIS A 82 7.41 17.20 6.60
CA HIS A 82 6.98 16.82 5.26
C HIS A 82 5.46 16.55 5.21
N PRO A 83 4.60 17.55 5.41
CA PRO A 83 3.14 17.38 5.53
C PRO A 83 2.46 16.86 4.25
N ASN A 84 3.18 16.88 3.11
CA ASN A 84 2.68 16.34 1.83
C ASN A 84 2.68 14.80 1.81
N ALA A 85 3.49 14.14 2.64
CA ALA A 85 3.42 12.70 2.79
C ALA A 85 2.11 12.29 3.49
N SER A 86 1.45 11.24 2.97
CA SER A 86 0.35 10.59 3.68
C SER A 86 0.93 9.58 4.65
N VAL A 87 0.54 9.62 5.92
CA VAL A 87 1.12 8.75 6.94
C VAL A 87 0.12 7.67 7.32
N GLY A 88 0.56 6.42 7.26
CA GLY A 88 -0.16 5.25 7.71
C GLY A 88 0.49 4.61 8.93
N ILE A 89 -0.26 3.73 9.57
CA ILE A 89 0.23 2.87 10.64
C ILE A 89 0.52 1.51 10.04
N HIS A 90 1.80 1.11 10.05
CA HIS A 90 2.21 -0.25 9.70
C HIS A 90 1.97 -1.15 10.90
N LEU A 91 0.79 -1.79 10.96
CA LEU A 91 0.37 -2.63 12.09
C LEU A 91 1.23 -3.89 12.17
N VAL A 92 1.81 -4.14 13.34
CA VAL A 92 2.84 -5.15 13.55
C VAL A 92 2.36 -6.20 14.53
N LEU A 93 2.48 -7.50 14.18
CA LEU A 93 2.21 -8.65 15.06
C LEU A 93 3.32 -9.71 15.00
N ASN A 94 4.44 -9.40 14.32
CA ASN A 94 5.61 -10.26 14.19
C ASN A 94 6.91 -9.46 14.21
N SER A 95 8.05 -10.12 14.48
CA SER A 95 9.37 -9.52 14.60
C SER A 95 10.44 -10.50 14.08
N GLU A 96 10.84 -10.36 12.83
CA GLU A 96 11.58 -11.35 12.05
C GLU A 96 13.10 -11.28 12.19
N TRP A 97 13.65 -10.18 12.71
CA TRP A 97 15.12 -9.99 12.72
C TRP A 97 15.80 -10.68 13.90
N GLN A 98 16.88 -11.40 13.68
CA GLN A 98 17.54 -12.26 14.67
C GLN A 98 18.04 -11.50 15.91
N HIS A 99 18.67 -10.36 15.73
CA HIS A 99 19.28 -9.57 16.82
C HIS A 99 18.60 -8.24 17.07
N TYR A 100 17.50 -7.99 16.38
CA TYR A 100 16.74 -6.75 16.47
C TYR A 100 15.25 -7.07 16.55
N ARG A 101 14.82 -7.41 17.77
CA ARG A 101 13.45 -7.85 18.06
C ARG A 101 12.67 -6.75 18.75
N TRP A 102 11.42 -6.66 18.42
CA TRP A 102 10.49 -5.77 19.11
C TRP A 102 9.32 -6.54 19.70
N GLY A 103 8.72 -5.96 20.73
CA GLY A 103 7.56 -6.50 21.42
C GLY A 103 6.35 -5.57 21.28
N PRO A 104 5.24 -5.96 21.95
CA PRO A 104 3.97 -5.25 21.82
C PRO A 104 4.00 -3.88 22.52
N VAL A 105 3.27 -2.93 21.91
CA VAL A 105 2.99 -1.60 22.46
C VAL A 105 2.16 -1.68 23.73
N ALA A 106 1.25 -2.64 23.84
CA ALA A 106 0.46 -2.90 25.05
C ALA A 106 1.28 -3.47 26.21
N GLY A 107 2.51 -3.96 25.91
CA GLY A 107 3.38 -4.65 26.84
C GLY A 107 3.11 -6.15 26.93
N ALA A 108 4.19 -6.96 27.02
CA ALA A 108 4.12 -8.43 26.99
C ALA A 108 3.17 -9.02 28.05
N ALA A 109 3.15 -8.46 29.25
CA ALA A 109 2.26 -8.92 30.32
C ALA A 109 0.76 -8.71 30.04
N ALA A 110 0.42 -7.76 29.16
CA ALA A 110 -0.97 -7.45 28.80
C ALA A 110 -1.47 -8.27 27.61
N VAL A 111 -0.56 -8.85 26.82
CA VAL A 111 -0.84 -9.65 25.62
C VAL A 111 0.09 -10.88 25.53
N PRO A 112 0.11 -11.75 26.57
CA PRO A 112 1.05 -12.84 26.68
C PRO A 112 0.95 -13.88 25.54
N SER A 113 -0.20 -14.03 24.90
CA SER A 113 -0.35 -14.97 23.78
C SER A 113 0.27 -14.49 22.46
N LEU A 114 0.72 -13.22 22.39
CA LEU A 114 1.32 -12.64 21.20
C LEU A 114 2.85 -12.68 21.21
N VAL A 115 3.47 -13.10 22.31
CA VAL A 115 4.91 -13.00 22.50
C VAL A 115 5.54 -14.35 22.86
N ASP A 116 6.82 -14.46 22.54
CA ASP A 116 7.65 -15.56 22.98
C ASP A 116 8.08 -15.42 24.48
N GLU A 117 8.86 -16.34 24.97
CA GLU A 117 9.37 -16.38 26.36
C GLU A 117 10.23 -15.16 26.73
N ASN A 118 10.76 -14.45 25.74
CA ASN A 118 11.57 -13.24 25.92
C ASN A 118 10.74 -11.95 25.81
N GLY A 119 9.44 -12.05 25.56
CA GLY A 119 8.53 -10.91 25.44
C GLY A 119 8.54 -10.22 24.07
N PHE A 120 9.11 -10.84 23.06
CA PHE A 120 9.09 -10.35 21.68
C PHE A 120 7.99 -11.01 20.86
N PHE A 121 7.49 -10.33 19.84
CA PHE A 121 6.60 -10.96 18.86
C PHE A 121 7.29 -12.15 18.18
N PHE A 122 6.51 -13.13 17.74
CA PHE A 122 7.01 -14.25 16.95
C PHE A 122 7.59 -13.78 15.62
N PRO A 123 8.56 -14.51 15.02
CA PRO A 123 9.21 -14.05 13.79
C PRO A 123 8.29 -14.09 12.56
N ALA A 124 7.30 -14.96 12.55
CA ALA A 124 6.40 -15.16 11.41
C ALA A 124 4.94 -15.28 11.86
N ALA A 125 4.03 -14.95 10.95
CA ALA A 125 2.59 -15.06 11.18
C ALA A 125 2.17 -16.49 11.58
N ASP A 126 2.69 -17.50 10.88
CA ASP A 126 2.35 -18.91 11.17
C ASP A 126 2.87 -19.36 12.54
N ALA A 127 4.05 -18.87 12.96
CA ALA A 127 4.56 -19.12 14.32
C ALA A 127 3.65 -18.50 15.39
N LEU A 128 3.18 -17.27 15.18
CA LEU A 128 2.17 -16.66 16.04
C LEU A 128 0.89 -17.49 16.09
N ARG A 129 0.37 -17.93 14.94
CA ARG A 129 -0.89 -18.70 14.89
C ARG A 129 -0.81 -20.03 15.63
N GLN A 130 0.34 -20.71 15.57
CA GLN A 130 0.60 -21.97 16.29
C GLN A 130 0.54 -21.81 17.80
N HIS A 131 0.78 -20.62 18.33
CA HIS A 131 0.67 -20.29 19.76
C HIS A 131 -0.75 -19.92 20.20
N ASN A 132 -1.76 -20.11 19.32
CA ASN A 132 -3.16 -19.85 19.61
C ASN A 132 -3.41 -18.45 20.22
N PRO A 133 -3.07 -17.36 19.50
CA PRO A 133 -3.21 -16.01 20.00
C PRO A 133 -4.67 -15.70 20.40
N ALA A 134 -4.87 -15.13 21.56
CA ALA A 134 -6.18 -14.71 22.02
C ALA A 134 -6.64 -13.48 21.23
N LEU A 135 -7.78 -13.56 20.56
CA LEU A 135 -8.26 -12.49 19.67
C LEU A 135 -8.44 -11.15 20.41
N GLY A 136 -8.82 -11.18 21.68
CA GLY A 136 -8.89 -9.98 22.53
C GLY A 136 -7.54 -9.33 22.79
N GLU A 137 -6.44 -10.13 22.78
CA GLU A 137 -5.08 -9.60 22.89
C GLU A 137 -4.58 -9.01 21.57
N VAL A 138 -4.92 -9.64 20.46
CA VAL A 138 -4.69 -9.07 19.11
C VAL A 138 -5.35 -7.69 19.01
N GLU A 139 -6.63 -7.58 19.37
CA GLU A 139 -7.32 -6.29 19.37
C GLU A 139 -6.65 -5.27 20.28
N LYS A 140 -6.30 -5.67 21.52
CA LYS A 140 -5.65 -4.79 22.49
C LYS A 140 -4.33 -4.23 21.95
N GLU A 141 -3.52 -5.07 21.32
CA GLU A 141 -2.24 -4.65 20.76
C GLU A 141 -2.42 -3.72 19.54
N LEU A 142 -3.25 -4.10 18.56
CA LEU A 142 -3.48 -3.26 17.40
C LEU A 142 -4.07 -1.89 17.78
N ARG A 143 -4.97 -1.86 18.77
CA ARG A 143 -5.50 -0.62 19.35
C ARG A 143 -4.41 0.22 19.99
N ALA A 144 -3.52 -0.39 20.76
CA ALA A 144 -2.41 0.31 21.42
C ALA A 144 -1.45 0.94 20.39
N GLN A 145 -1.17 0.27 19.26
CA GLN A 145 -0.37 0.81 18.17
C GLN A 145 -1.08 2.01 17.50
N ILE A 146 -2.37 1.90 17.20
CA ILE A 146 -3.18 2.99 16.63
C ILE A 146 -3.19 4.20 17.56
N GLU A 147 -3.46 3.99 18.84
CA GLU A 147 -3.50 5.08 19.82
C GLU A 147 -2.13 5.74 20.03
N ARG A 148 -1.03 4.97 20.01
CA ARG A 148 0.33 5.54 20.03
C ARG A 148 0.56 6.42 18.81
N ALA A 149 0.16 5.97 17.62
CA ALA A 149 0.28 6.74 16.39
C ALA A 149 -0.52 8.05 16.46
N LEU A 150 -1.76 8.00 16.88
CA LEU A 150 -2.62 9.19 17.00
C LEU A 150 -2.09 10.20 18.03
N ARG A 151 -1.43 9.73 19.11
CA ARG A 151 -0.78 10.61 20.10
C ARG A 151 0.56 11.18 19.65
N SER A 152 1.15 10.71 18.54
CA SER A 152 2.47 11.17 18.07
C SER A 152 2.47 12.60 17.55
N GLY A 153 1.31 13.13 17.21
CA GLY A 153 1.13 14.50 16.70
C GLY A 153 1.35 14.63 15.18
N VAL A 154 1.61 13.54 14.46
CA VAL A 154 1.53 13.50 12.99
C VAL A 154 0.11 13.10 12.57
N LYS A 155 -0.35 13.65 11.44
CA LYS A 155 -1.68 13.28 10.90
C LYS A 155 -1.63 11.89 10.32
N ILE A 156 -2.45 10.98 10.85
CA ILE A 156 -2.60 9.62 10.37
C ILE A 156 -3.79 9.56 9.40
N ASP A 157 -3.58 8.94 8.23
CA ASP A 157 -4.60 8.84 7.19
C ASP A 157 -5.13 7.40 7.02
N TYR A 158 -4.27 6.37 7.20
CA TYR A 158 -4.64 4.97 6.93
C TYR A 158 -3.90 3.97 7.84
N VAL A 159 -4.30 2.71 7.75
CA VAL A 159 -3.57 1.55 8.29
C VAL A 159 -3.21 0.59 7.17
N ASP A 160 -2.11 -0.11 7.35
CA ASP A 160 -1.72 -1.30 6.61
C ASP A 160 -1.04 -2.29 7.58
N TYR A 161 -0.30 -3.27 7.10
CA TYR A 161 0.08 -4.37 7.99
C TYR A 161 1.41 -5.02 7.57
N HIS A 162 2.33 -5.11 8.53
CA HIS A 162 3.63 -5.74 8.37
C HIS A 162 3.48 -7.23 8.04
N MET A 163 4.12 -7.68 6.95
CA MET A 163 4.08 -9.06 6.45
C MET A 163 2.67 -9.66 6.32
N GLY A 164 1.64 -8.82 6.20
CA GLY A 164 0.25 -9.25 6.07
C GLY A 164 -0.37 -9.85 7.34
N THR A 165 0.35 -9.93 8.46
CA THR A 165 -0.06 -10.71 9.64
C THR A 165 -1.40 -10.29 10.23
N ALA A 166 -1.67 -8.97 10.29
CA ALA A 166 -2.91 -8.44 10.89
C ALA A 166 -4.17 -8.68 10.05
N VAL A 167 -4.05 -9.24 8.83
CA VAL A 167 -5.18 -9.56 7.93
C VAL A 167 -5.09 -10.97 7.34
N ARG A 168 -4.11 -11.77 7.78
CA ARG A 168 -3.84 -13.09 7.20
C ARG A 168 -4.99 -14.08 7.40
N TRP A 169 -5.75 -13.94 8.50
CA TRP A 169 -6.88 -14.80 8.82
C TRP A 169 -8.15 -13.96 9.01
N PRO A 170 -9.33 -14.53 8.70
CA PRO A 170 -10.59 -13.78 8.78
C PRO A 170 -10.85 -13.11 10.13
N ASP A 171 -10.52 -13.79 11.25
CA ASP A 171 -10.69 -13.27 12.60
C ASP A 171 -9.79 -12.03 12.87
N PHE A 172 -8.53 -12.07 12.46
CA PHE A 172 -7.61 -10.91 12.57
C PHE A 172 -8.04 -9.78 11.64
N GLN A 173 -8.44 -10.12 10.42
CA GLN A 173 -8.91 -9.15 9.44
C GLN A 173 -10.14 -8.40 9.96
N GLU A 174 -11.11 -9.08 10.56
CA GLU A 174 -12.30 -8.47 11.16
C GLU A 174 -11.95 -7.49 12.29
N VAL A 175 -10.99 -7.85 13.15
CA VAL A 175 -10.47 -6.95 14.19
C VAL A 175 -9.85 -5.71 13.55
N THR A 176 -8.96 -5.88 12.58
CA THR A 176 -8.26 -4.77 11.91
C THR A 176 -9.25 -3.83 11.21
N GLU A 177 -10.20 -4.38 10.46
CA GLU A 177 -11.26 -3.60 9.79
C GLU A 177 -12.13 -2.83 10.78
N ARG A 178 -12.49 -3.44 11.89
CA ARG A 178 -13.30 -2.79 12.93
C ARG A 178 -12.54 -1.63 13.57
N LEU A 179 -11.27 -1.82 13.90
CA LEU A 179 -10.42 -0.76 14.44
C LEU A 179 -10.21 0.37 13.42
N ALA A 180 -9.91 0.07 12.17
CA ALA A 180 -9.78 1.10 11.14
C ALA A 180 -11.06 1.95 11.02
N ARG A 181 -12.23 1.33 11.02
CA ARG A 181 -13.52 2.05 11.01
C ARG A 181 -13.74 2.87 12.29
N GLU A 182 -13.45 2.31 13.46
CA GLU A 182 -13.63 2.96 14.76
C GLU A 182 -12.81 4.26 14.86
N TYR A 183 -11.57 4.22 14.38
CA TYR A 183 -10.68 5.37 14.41
C TYR A 183 -10.76 6.28 13.17
N GLY A 184 -11.65 5.96 12.22
CA GLY A 184 -11.85 6.78 11.02
C GLY A 184 -10.65 6.79 10.07
N LEU A 185 -9.95 5.67 9.96
CA LEU A 185 -8.76 5.48 9.12
C LEU A 185 -9.09 4.73 7.85
N GLY A 186 -8.41 5.07 6.75
CA GLY A 186 -8.40 4.24 5.55
C GLY A 186 -7.71 2.91 5.80
N MET A 187 -7.86 1.97 4.87
CA MET A 187 -7.17 0.69 4.93
C MET A 187 -6.59 0.35 3.56
N SER A 188 -5.31 0.06 3.50
CA SER A 188 -4.64 -0.30 2.25
C SER A 188 -5.28 -1.54 1.62
N HIS A 189 -5.35 -1.59 0.29
CA HIS A 189 -6.04 -2.57 -0.55
C HIS A 189 -7.59 -2.49 -0.51
N TYR A 190 -8.18 -1.54 0.21
CA TYR A 190 -9.64 -1.44 0.35
C TYR A 190 -10.28 -0.40 -0.58
N PHE A 191 -9.52 0.22 -1.48
CA PHE A 191 -10.01 1.20 -2.45
C PHE A 191 -9.96 0.71 -3.90
N GLY A 192 -9.76 -0.61 -4.10
CA GLY A 192 -9.69 -1.23 -5.43
C GLY A 192 -8.33 -1.07 -6.10
N GLU A 193 -7.27 -0.97 -5.30
CA GLU A 193 -5.89 -0.93 -5.78
C GLU A 193 -5.49 -2.24 -6.47
N THR A 194 -4.83 -2.14 -7.61
CA THR A 194 -4.09 -3.26 -8.20
C THR A 194 -2.64 -3.16 -7.78
N GLU A 195 -2.16 -4.09 -6.95
CA GLU A 195 -0.78 -4.13 -6.49
C GLU A 195 0.11 -4.86 -7.49
N ASP A 196 1.28 -4.27 -7.79
CA ASP A 196 2.39 -4.92 -8.49
C ASP A 196 3.71 -4.34 -7.96
N SER A 197 4.48 -5.17 -7.26
CA SER A 197 5.72 -4.76 -6.56
C SER A 197 6.92 -5.64 -6.97
N PRO A 198 7.21 -5.80 -8.29
CA PRO A 198 8.21 -6.74 -8.76
C PRO A 198 9.64 -6.35 -8.39
N GLN A 199 9.88 -5.08 -8.05
CA GLN A 199 11.20 -4.62 -7.60
C GLN A 199 11.62 -5.27 -6.28
N TYR A 200 10.68 -5.72 -5.43
CA TYR A 200 11.01 -6.34 -4.15
C TYR A 200 11.99 -7.50 -4.30
N ALA A 201 11.68 -8.45 -5.19
CA ALA A 201 12.53 -9.61 -5.47
C ALA A 201 13.67 -9.33 -6.45
N ALA A 202 13.64 -8.21 -7.19
CA ALA A 202 14.69 -7.87 -8.16
C ALA A 202 16.05 -7.65 -7.47
N PRO A 203 17.18 -8.07 -8.07
CA PRO A 203 18.51 -7.78 -7.52
C PRO A 203 18.72 -6.27 -7.28
N PRO A 204 19.54 -5.86 -6.29
CA PRO A 204 19.73 -4.46 -5.93
C PRO A 204 20.06 -3.54 -7.12
N ALA A 205 20.91 -3.97 -8.04
CA ALA A 205 21.30 -3.21 -9.22
C ALA A 205 20.18 -3.08 -10.28
N HIS A 206 19.15 -3.91 -10.22
CA HIS A 206 18.08 -3.99 -11.22
C HIS A 206 16.72 -3.47 -10.73
N LYS A 207 16.66 -2.88 -9.52
CA LYS A 207 15.40 -2.32 -8.96
C LYS A 207 14.73 -1.33 -9.93
N MET A 208 15.51 -0.42 -10.54
CA MET A 208 14.96 0.56 -11.49
C MET A 208 14.46 -0.09 -12.78
N ASP A 209 15.13 -1.15 -13.27
CA ASP A 209 14.67 -1.86 -14.47
C ASP A 209 13.35 -2.57 -14.22
N SER A 210 13.21 -3.19 -13.05
CA SER A 210 11.97 -3.83 -12.61
C SER A 210 10.82 -2.84 -12.44
N LEU A 211 11.07 -1.69 -11.79
CA LEU A 211 10.08 -0.61 -11.68
C LEU A 211 9.67 -0.06 -13.05
N LYS A 212 10.62 0.09 -13.98
CA LYS A 212 10.31 0.53 -15.36
C LYS A 212 9.36 -0.44 -16.06
N VAL A 213 9.62 -1.74 -15.95
CA VAL A 213 8.75 -2.78 -16.54
C VAL A 213 7.35 -2.73 -15.91
N MET A 214 7.25 -2.56 -14.59
CA MET A 214 5.98 -2.39 -13.89
C MET A 214 5.24 -1.16 -14.39
N ILE A 215 5.91 0.01 -14.44
CA ILE A 215 5.30 1.27 -14.91
C ILE A 215 4.76 1.13 -16.34
N ASP A 216 5.48 0.42 -17.22
CA ASP A 216 5.05 0.20 -18.60
C ASP A 216 3.77 -0.64 -18.70
N ARG A 217 3.46 -1.46 -17.70
CA ARG A 217 2.30 -2.35 -17.63
C ARG A 217 1.11 -1.78 -16.86
N LEU A 218 1.28 -0.65 -16.16
CA LEU A 218 0.19 -0.04 -15.37
C LEU A 218 -1.07 0.15 -16.23
N GLN A 219 -2.20 -0.18 -15.65
CA GLN A 219 -3.51 -0.04 -16.26
C GLN A 219 -4.22 1.22 -15.75
N PRO A 220 -5.17 1.77 -16.53
CA PRO A 220 -6.07 2.81 -16.02
C PRO A 220 -6.74 2.40 -14.73
N GLY A 221 -6.82 3.31 -13.77
CA GLY A 221 -7.37 3.08 -12.44
C GLY A 221 -6.35 3.32 -11.34
N LEU A 222 -6.60 2.77 -10.17
CA LEU A 222 -5.77 2.91 -8.99
C LEU A 222 -4.81 1.73 -8.89
N ASN A 223 -3.52 2.02 -8.96
CA ASN A 223 -2.44 1.05 -8.82
C ASN A 223 -1.67 1.30 -7.52
N LEU A 224 -1.03 0.28 -6.97
CA LEU A 224 -0.22 0.32 -5.76
C LEU A 224 1.12 -0.36 -6.03
N VAL A 225 2.21 0.32 -5.65
CA VAL A 225 3.52 -0.30 -5.52
C VAL A 225 3.99 -0.17 -4.07
N ILE A 226 4.42 -1.27 -3.49
CA ILE A 226 4.97 -1.34 -2.13
C ILE A 226 6.49 -1.36 -2.21
N THR A 227 7.15 -0.51 -1.44
CA THR A 227 8.61 -0.36 -1.46
C THR A 227 9.17 -0.32 -0.05
N HIS A 228 10.44 -0.73 0.07
CA HIS A 228 11.16 -0.74 1.33
C HIS A 228 12.51 -0.03 1.13
N VAL A 229 12.63 1.19 1.62
CA VAL A 229 13.86 1.96 1.48
C VAL A 229 14.75 1.82 2.70
N GLY A 230 16.08 1.90 2.50
CA GLY A 230 17.06 1.87 3.59
C GLY A 230 18.42 2.32 3.08
N ILE A 231 19.28 2.79 3.99
CA ILE A 231 20.69 3.06 3.70
C ILE A 231 21.47 1.76 3.89
N ASP A 232 22.32 1.39 2.93
CA ASP A 232 23.25 0.26 3.05
C ASP A 232 24.41 0.65 3.95
N ASP A 233 24.26 0.42 5.24
CA ASP A 233 25.26 0.72 6.26
C ASP A 233 25.41 -0.43 7.27
N ALA A 234 26.24 -0.23 8.30
CA ALA A 234 26.53 -1.25 9.30
C ALA A 234 25.31 -1.59 10.18
N GLU A 235 24.38 -0.64 10.42
CA GLU A 235 23.17 -0.90 11.19
C GLU A 235 22.23 -1.84 10.39
N LEU A 236 21.84 -1.43 9.19
CA LEU A 236 20.89 -2.19 8.38
C LEU A 236 21.49 -3.51 7.86
N GLY A 237 22.79 -3.53 7.60
CA GLY A 237 23.52 -4.72 7.18
C GLY A 237 23.67 -5.79 8.26
N ALA A 238 23.45 -5.44 9.53
CA ALA A 238 23.48 -6.39 10.66
C ALA A 238 22.13 -7.13 10.86
N LEU A 239 21.06 -6.72 10.16
CA LEU A 239 19.74 -7.34 10.30
C LEU A 239 19.66 -8.65 9.49
N LEU A 240 19.43 -9.75 10.18
CA LEU A 240 19.31 -11.09 9.60
C LEU A 240 17.89 -11.61 9.81
N ASP A 241 17.17 -11.88 8.73
CA ASP A 241 15.82 -12.45 8.79
C ASP A 241 15.86 -13.90 9.29
N MET A 242 15.02 -14.22 10.27
CA MET A 242 14.88 -15.56 10.82
C MET A 242 13.95 -16.45 9.98
N ASN A 243 13.23 -15.88 9.02
CA ASN A 243 12.36 -16.63 8.12
C ASN A 243 13.18 -17.18 6.95
N THR A 244 13.64 -18.42 7.06
CA THR A 244 14.47 -19.07 6.05
C THR A 244 13.77 -19.35 4.71
N SER A 245 12.45 -19.18 4.63
CA SER A 245 11.66 -19.45 3.43
C SER A 245 11.74 -18.35 2.37
N ASP A 246 12.15 -17.12 2.75
CA ASP A 246 12.34 -16.00 1.83
C ASP A 246 13.48 -15.09 2.32
N PRO A 247 14.70 -15.60 2.45
CA PRO A 247 15.83 -14.75 2.76
C PRO A 247 16.21 -13.98 1.50
N LEU A 248 15.89 -12.69 1.43
CA LEU A 248 16.60 -11.80 0.54
C LEU A 248 17.99 -11.58 1.16
N PRO A 249 19.06 -12.22 0.65
CA PRO A 249 20.39 -11.95 1.15
C PRO A 249 20.72 -10.49 0.93
N ASP A 250 21.47 -9.90 1.85
CA ASP A 250 21.88 -8.49 1.74
C ASP A 250 20.67 -7.50 1.73
N MET A 251 19.73 -7.65 2.65
CA MET A 251 18.54 -6.80 2.77
C MET A 251 18.87 -5.29 2.71
N SER A 252 19.97 -4.85 3.31
CA SER A 252 20.42 -3.46 3.26
C SER A 252 20.67 -2.97 1.83
N LYS A 253 21.31 -3.81 1.00
CA LYS A 253 21.55 -3.49 -0.41
C LYS A 253 20.28 -3.45 -1.23
N HIS A 254 19.32 -4.35 -0.94
CA HIS A 254 18.01 -4.34 -1.59
C HIS A 254 17.26 -3.02 -1.29
N ARG A 255 17.22 -2.60 -0.02
CA ARG A 255 16.57 -1.36 0.40
C ARG A 255 17.26 -0.11 -0.14
N GLN A 256 18.61 -0.09 -0.17
CA GLN A 256 19.38 0.98 -0.83
C GLN A 256 19.10 1.02 -2.34
N GLY A 257 18.98 -0.13 -2.96
CA GLY A 257 18.65 -0.24 -4.39
C GLY A 257 17.27 0.35 -4.70
N GLU A 258 16.28 0.13 -3.83
CA GLU A 258 14.94 0.76 -3.98
C GLU A 258 15.00 2.27 -3.79
N LEU A 259 15.69 2.77 -2.75
CA LEU A 259 15.92 4.20 -2.56
C LEU A 259 16.56 4.84 -3.79
N THR A 260 17.64 4.23 -4.29
CA THR A 260 18.36 4.72 -5.48
C THR A 260 17.46 4.75 -6.72
N ALA A 261 16.66 3.72 -6.92
CA ALA A 261 15.73 3.65 -8.03
C ALA A 261 14.66 4.74 -7.97
N LEU A 262 14.00 4.89 -6.81
CA LEU A 262 12.90 5.83 -6.61
C LEU A 262 13.33 7.31 -6.67
N THR A 263 14.55 7.62 -6.23
CA THR A 263 15.10 8.99 -6.27
C THR A 263 15.76 9.32 -7.61
N SER A 264 15.81 8.37 -8.55
CA SER A 264 16.48 8.56 -9.84
C SER A 264 15.66 9.43 -10.81
N ALA A 265 16.35 10.21 -11.65
CA ALA A 265 15.71 10.91 -12.78
C ALA A 265 15.02 9.93 -13.76
N ARG A 266 15.49 8.68 -13.82
CA ARG A 266 14.93 7.63 -14.67
C ARG A 266 13.55 7.21 -14.22
N PHE A 267 13.29 7.12 -12.91
CA PHE A 267 11.98 6.84 -12.34
C PHE A 267 10.98 7.96 -12.69
N ALA A 268 11.36 9.21 -12.43
CA ALA A 268 10.52 10.36 -12.77
C ALA A 268 10.20 10.43 -14.28
N ALA A 269 11.19 10.16 -15.14
CA ALA A 269 11.01 10.12 -16.59
C ALA A 269 10.05 8.99 -17.02
N ALA A 270 10.12 7.82 -16.38
CA ALA A 270 9.25 6.68 -16.68
C ALA A 270 7.78 7.01 -16.33
N LEU A 271 7.52 7.59 -15.16
CA LEU A 271 6.18 8.03 -14.76
C LEU A 271 5.62 9.06 -15.76
N LYS A 272 6.43 10.05 -16.10
CA LYS A 272 6.04 11.11 -17.07
C LYS A 272 5.71 10.53 -18.46
N ALA A 273 6.53 9.62 -18.97
CA ALA A 273 6.35 9.01 -20.28
C ALA A 273 5.02 8.24 -20.41
N ARG A 274 4.50 7.71 -19.29
CA ARG A 274 3.23 6.98 -19.23
C ARG A 274 2.06 7.83 -18.70
N ASN A 275 2.27 9.12 -18.47
CA ASN A 275 1.28 10.02 -17.85
C ASN A 275 0.72 9.44 -16.53
N VAL A 276 1.57 8.80 -15.72
CA VAL A 276 1.19 8.27 -14.41
C VAL A 276 1.07 9.43 -13.41
N VAL A 277 -0.05 9.49 -12.71
CA VAL A 277 -0.28 10.44 -11.64
C VAL A 277 -0.01 9.77 -10.30
N LEU A 278 1.00 10.25 -9.57
CA LEU A 278 1.22 9.81 -8.20
C LEU A 278 0.13 10.39 -7.30
N VAL A 279 -0.48 9.53 -6.51
CA VAL A 279 -1.49 9.87 -5.50
C VAL A 279 -1.14 9.22 -4.16
N THR A 280 -1.64 9.79 -3.08
CA THR A 280 -1.47 9.23 -1.73
C THR A 280 -2.76 8.60 -1.22
N TYR A 281 -2.70 7.80 -0.15
CA TYR A 281 -3.92 7.33 0.53
C TYR A 281 -4.78 8.49 1.02
N ARG A 282 -4.17 9.60 1.44
CA ARG A 282 -4.91 10.83 1.78
C ARG A 282 -5.76 11.33 0.62
N ASP A 283 -5.20 11.38 -0.59
CA ASP A 283 -5.91 11.84 -1.79
C ASP A 283 -7.04 10.88 -2.16
N VAL A 284 -6.78 9.58 -2.08
CA VAL A 284 -7.78 8.54 -2.35
C VAL A 284 -8.94 8.64 -1.36
N ILE A 285 -8.65 8.76 -0.06
CA ILE A 285 -9.66 8.91 0.99
C ILE A 285 -10.46 10.19 0.82
N ALA A 286 -9.79 11.30 0.51
CA ALA A 286 -10.47 12.58 0.27
C ALA A 286 -11.43 12.51 -0.92
N LYS A 287 -11.07 11.78 -1.99
CA LYS A 287 -11.87 11.62 -3.20
C LYS A 287 -13.00 10.61 -3.05
N ALA A 288 -12.71 9.43 -2.51
CA ALA A 288 -13.66 8.31 -2.48
C ALA A 288 -14.49 8.25 -1.18
N GLY A 289 -13.93 8.77 -0.08
CA GLY A 289 -14.50 8.65 1.27
C GLY A 289 -14.29 7.26 1.88
N LEU A 290 -14.23 7.19 3.21
CA LEU A 290 -14.03 5.93 3.95
C LEU A 290 -15.17 4.91 3.74
N LYS A 291 -16.38 5.37 3.42
CA LYS A 291 -17.52 4.49 3.12
C LYS A 291 -17.36 3.69 1.82
N SER A 292 -16.43 4.06 0.97
CA SER A 292 -16.12 3.35 -0.28
C SER A 292 -15.24 2.11 -0.06
N MET A 293 -14.60 1.98 1.11
CA MET A 293 -13.77 0.81 1.41
C MET A 293 -14.53 -0.50 1.21
N ARG A 294 -13.91 -1.43 0.49
CA ARG A 294 -14.41 -2.79 0.26
C ARG A 294 -13.27 -3.77 0.51
N ARG A 295 -13.61 -4.88 1.16
CA ARG A 295 -12.65 -5.98 1.33
C ARG A 295 -12.15 -6.40 -0.06
N PRO A 296 -10.82 -6.55 -0.26
CA PRO A 296 -10.29 -7.07 -1.51
C PRO A 296 -10.88 -8.45 -1.80
N VAL A 297 -11.20 -8.69 -3.07
CA VAL A 297 -11.65 -10.01 -3.55
C VAL A 297 -10.38 -10.82 -3.76
N GLY A 298 -10.21 -11.91 -3.02
CA GLY A 298 -9.07 -12.82 -3.13
C GLY A 298 -9.06 -13.59 -4.44
#